data_c3e237f06acb6230870e834aef753a77
#
_entry.id   c3e237f06acb6230870e834aef753a77
#
_cell.length_a   1.000
_cell.length_b   1.000
_cell.length_c   1.000
_cell.angle_alpha   90.00
_cell.angle_beta   90.00
_cell.angle_gamma   90.00
#
_symmetry.space_group_name_H-M   'P 1'
#
loop_
_entity.id
_entity.type
_entity.pdbx_description
1 polymer ?
#
loop_
_entity_poly.entity_id
_entity_poly.type
_entity_poly.pdbx_seq_one_letter_code
_entity_poly.pdbx_strand_id
1 'polypeptide(L)'
;LWNKLDKINFYFRDIEEMKLTDDIYIKMNSRGKPLTDFEHFKAELLKVMRSENDDEATAKRIGLKIDREWTDLLWIYRDEYNLVDSGFLNFFHMISLILVYKSDRSSSEFDLEDDFSLLERLYKNQPKNVVFFEQAFDCMVNIQNKAQRSNSLILNPIDIFFNSYLSKDYHEHEKVVVSQQITDLNIFKGVLTGAALRKNTTYWLIMLYSFLIYLMNYDKIKEMDFRRRLRVVVNLLKNSRNEVVDTPNGDAGNRMPANLRQVENIILSGEIADSI
;
A
#
# COMPACT_ATOMS: atom_id res chain seq x y z
N LEU A 1 -13.98 -17.38 36.49
CA LEU A 1 -13.14 -16.43 35.73
C LEU A 1 -13.43 -14.98 36.18
N TRP A 2 -14.70 -14.57 36.29
CA TRP A 2 -15.14 -13.21 36.63
C TRP A 2 -14.58 -12.74 38.00
N ASN A 3 -14.64 -13.59 39.03
CA ASN A 3 -14.12 -13.25 40.37
C ASN A 3 -12.59 -13.05 40.43
N LYS A 4 -11.86 -13.36 39.37
CA LYS A 4 -10.42 -13.07 39.26
C LYS A 4 -10.15 -11.69 38.62
N LEU A 5 -11.09 -11.20 37.81
CA LEU A 5 -10.98 -9.88 37.18
C LEU A 5 -11.11 -8.75 38.20
N ASP A 6 -11.94 -8.92 39.22
CA ASP A 6 -12.11 -7.94 40.32
C ASP A 6 -10.83 -7.72 41.15
N LYS A 7 -9.82 -8.57 40.98
CA LYS A 7 -8.53 -8.46 41.67
C LYS A 7 -7.45 -7.78 40.84
N ILE A 8 -7.77 -7.38 39.60
CA ILE A 8 -6.84 -6.70 38.71
C ILE A 8 -6.96 -5.20 38.93
N ASN A 9 -5.89 -4.61 39.49
CA ASN A 9 -5.79 -3.18 39.65
C ASN A 9 -4.92 -2.60 38.53
N PHE A 10 -5.44 -1.60 37.83
CA PHE A 10 -4.70 -0.85 36.82
C PHE A 10 -4.18 0.45 37.46
N TYR A 11 -2.88 0.66 37.38
CA TYR A 11 -2.28 1.93 37.74
C TYR A 11 -2.07 2.74 36.45
N PHE A 12 -2.82 3.82 36.34
CA PHE A 12 -2.58 4.79 35.25
C PHE A 12 -1.52 5.79 35.73
N ARG A 13 -0.48 5.99 34.91
CA ARG A 13 0.47 7.08 35.08
C ARG A 13 0.62 7.77 33.73
N ASP A 14 0.54 9.10 33.76
CA ASP A 14 0.78 9.90 32.58
C ASP A 14 2.29 9.91 32.26
N ILE A 15 2.63 9.46 31.06
CA ILE A 15 4.02 9.37 30.59
C ILE A 15 4.59 10.77 30.34
N GLU A 16 3.73 11.74 29.94
CA GLU A 16 4.15 13.13 29.70
C GLU A 16 4.60 13.81 31.01
N GLU A 17 3.93 13.54 32.14
CA GLU A 17 4.34 14.05 33.45
C GLU A 17 5.70 13.48 33.93
N MET A 18 6.04 12.28 33.47
CA MET A 18 7.28 11.60 33.88
C MET A 18 8.51 12.03 33.08
N LYS A 19 8.37 12.88 32.03
CA LYS A 19 9.45 13.24 31.09
C LYS A 19 10.22 12.01 30.59
N LEU A 20 9.50 10.91 30.38
CA LEU A 20 10.08 9.67 29.88
C LEU A 20 10.37 9.86 28.40
N THR A 21 11.64 10.00 28.07
CA THR A 21 12.13 10.05 26.70
C THR A 21 11.92 8.71 26.01
N ASP A 22 11.82 8.71 24.67
CA ASP A 22 11.73 7.50 23.83
C ASP A 22 12.79 6.45 24.20
N ASP A 23 13.97 6.88 24.68
CA ASP A 23 15.04 6.00 25.19
C ASP A 23 14.63 5.14 26.39
N ILE A 24 13.78 5.64 27.26
CA ILE A 24 13.32 4.87 28.43
C ILE A 24 12.24 3.88 28.01
N TYR A 25 11.36 4.25 27.06
CA TYR A 25 10.41 3.32 26.47
C TYR A 25 11.13 2.15 25.79
N ILE A 26 12.17 2.43 25.01
CA ILE A 26 13.04 1.42 24.39
C ILE A 26 13.72 0.56 25.46
N LYS A 27 14.26 1.15 26.53
CA LYS A 27 14.90 0.41 27.61
C LYS A 27 13.93 -0.43 28.45
N MET A 28 12.69 0.01 28.64
CA MET A 28 11.66 -0.79 29.31
C MET A 28 11.24 -1.99 28.44
N ASN A 29 11.11 -1.80 27.15
CA ASN A 29 10.79 -2.87 26.20
C ASN A 29 11.98 -3.82 25.96
N SER A 30 13.22 -3.37 26.09
CA SER A 30 14.42 -4.21 25.95
C SER A 30 14.56 -5.31 27.00
N ARG A 31 13.80 -5.24 28.08
CA ARG A 31 13.73 -6.28 29.13
C ARG A 31 12.63 -7.32 28.87
N GLY A 32 11.82 -7.11 27.83
CA GLY A 32 10.75 -8.01 27.39
C GLY A 32 11.08 -8.70 26.07
N LYS A 33 10.06 -8.95 25.28
CA LYS A 33 10.20 -9.45 23.91
C LYS A 33 10.86 -8.35 23.06
N PRO A 34 11.89 -8.66 22.27
CA PRO A 34 12.47 -7.66 21.35
C PRO A 34 11.39 -7.13 20.41
N LEU A 35 11.54 -5.87 19.99
CA LEU A 35 10.67 -5.26 18.99
C LEU A 35 10.63 -6.13 17.73
N THR A 36 9.47 -6.26 17.13
CA THR A 36 9.36 -6.88 15.81
C THR A 36 9.97 -5.96 14.75
N ASP A 37 10.30 -6.51 13.59
CA ASP A 37 10.80 -5.71 12.45
C ASP A 37 9.81 -4.60 12.09
N PHE A 38 8.52 -4.88 12.20
CA PHE A 38 7.48 -3.89 11.96
C PHE A 38 7.46 -2.78 13.03
N GLU A 39 7.58 -3.12 14.32
CA GLU A 39 7.62 -2.11 15.39
C GLU A 39 8.83 -1.19 15.23
N HIS A 40 9.98 -1.75 14.85
CA HIS A 40 11.18 -0.98 14.54
C HIS A 40 10.96 -0.09 13.31
N PHE A 41 10.43 -0.66 12.24
CA PHE A 41 10.11 0.09 11.02
C PHE A 41 9.12 1.24 11.30
N LYS A 42 8.05 0.98 12.08
CA LYS A 42 7.06 1.99 12.47
C LYS A 42 7.71 3.15 13.21
N ALA A 43 8.62 2.86 14.15
CA ALA A 43 9.33 3.91 14.90
C ALA A 43 10.15 4.82 13.96
N GLU A 44 10.90 4.24 13.01
CA GLU A 44 11.67 5.00 12.03
C GLU A 44 10.76 5.77 11.05
N LEU A 45 9.65 5.17 10.61
CA LEU A 45 8.64 5.83 9.76
C LEU A 45 8.12 7.12 10.42
N LEU A 46 7.71 7.03 11.69
CA LEU A 46 7.19 8.18 12.42
C LEU A 46 8.27 9.24 12.67
N LYS A 47 9.51 8.82 12.92
CA LYS A 47 10.66 9.72 13.07
C LYS A 47 10.96 10.47 11.79
N VAL A 48 10.99 9.79 10.64
CA VAL A 48 11.20 10.41 9.33
C VAL A 48 10.10 11.42 9.00
N MET A 49 8.86 11.13 9.38
CA MET A 49 7.73 12.04 9.17
C MET A 49 7.75 13.28 10.08
N ARG A 50 8.45 13.23 11.20
CA ARG A 50 8.65 14.38 12.11
C ARG A 50 9.78 15.32 11.66
N SER A 51 10.53 15.00 10.59
CA SER A 51 11.76 15.72 10.23
C SER A 51 11.54 17.18 9.85
N GLU A 52 12.43 18.02 10.34
CA GLU A 52 12.77 19.43 10.04
C GLU A 52 11.64 20.48 9.98
N ASN A 53 10.42 20.15 9.57
CA ASN A 53 9.29 21.08 9.56
C ASN A 53 8.32 20.84 10.74
N ASP A 54 8.73 20.04 11.73
CA ASP A 54 8.01 19.75 12.98
C ASP A 54 6.52 19.39 12.77
N ASP A 55 6.26 18.57 11.74
CA ASP A 55 4.90 18.09 11.50
C ASP A 55 4.57 16.90 12.42
N GLU A 56 4.67 17.16 13.73
CA GLU A 56 4.26 16.22 14.77
C GLU A 56 2.80 15.80 14.58
N ALA A 57 1.96 16.68 14.04
CA ALA A 57 0.56 16.39 13.76
C ALA A 57 0.41 15.28 12.71
N THR A 58 1.19 15.30 11.64
CA THR A 58 1.18 14.25 10.60
C THR A 58 1.69 12.93 11.15
N ALA A 59 2.82 12.92 11.87
CA ALA A 59 3.35 11.70 12.49
C ALA A 59 2.36 11.10 13.48
N LYS A 60 1.75 11.92 14.35
CA LYS A 60 0.73 11.48 15.31
C LYS A 60 -0.50 10.92 14.61
N ARG A 61 -1.00 11.60 13.56
CA ARG A 61 -2.16 11.14 12.78
C ARG A 61 -1.88 9.79 12.13
N ILE A 62 -0.75 9.63 11.45
CA ILE A 62 -0.39 8.38 10.79
C ILE A 62 -0.14 7.28 11.81
N GLY A 63 0.53 7.57 12.93
CA GLY A 63 0.71 6.62 14.02
C GLY A 63 -0.61 6.08 14.53
N LEU A 64 -1.60 6.95 14.77
CA LEU A 64 -2.95 6.53 15.20
C LEU A 64 -3.66 5.68 14.14
N LYS A 65 -3.51 5.99 12.85
CA LYS A 65 -4.09 5.18 11.76
C LYS A 65 -3.44 3.79 11.70
N ILE A 66 -2.11 3.71 11.84
CA ILE A 66 -1.40 2.43 11.90
C ILE A 66 -1.92 1.58 13.06
N ASP A 67 -2.08 2.17 14.25
CA ASP A 67 -2.50 1.44 15.46
C ASP A 67 -3.97 1.02 15.46
N ARG A 68 -4.78 1.55 14.58
CA ARG A 68 -6.23 1.31 14.54
C ARG A 68 -6.67 0.83 13.16
N GLU A 69 -7.07 1.76 12.30
CA GLU A 69 -7.76 1.50 11.04
C GLU A 69 -6.94 0.65 10.08
N TRP A 70 -5.62 0.87 9.99
CA TRP A 70 -4.77 0.12 9.06
C TRP A 70 -4.45 -1.27 9.62
N THR A 71 -4.25 -1.39 10.93
CA THR A 71 -4.11 -2.72 11.57
C THR A 71 -5.40 -3.52 11.44
N ASP A 72 -6.57 -2.92 11.67
CA ASP A 72 -7.87 -3.58 11.49
C ASP A 72 -8.10 -4.04 10.03
N LEU A 73 -7.69 -3.22 9.06
CA LEU A 73 -7.71 -3.57 7.64
C LEU A 73 -6.83 -4.80 7.34
N LEU A 74 -5.61 -4.81 7.88
CA LEU A 74 -4.64 -5.88 7.64
C LEU A 74 -4.94 -7.15 8.42
N TRP A 75 -5.73 -7.06 9.50
CA TRP A 75 -6.03 -8.18 10.39
C TRP A 75 -6.66 -9.38 9.69
N ILE A 76 -7.42 -9.15 8.63
CA ILE A 76 -8.03 -10.20 7.81
C ILE A 76 -6.95 -11.04 7.10
N TYR A 77 -5.79 -10.43 6.82
CA TYR A 77 -4.67 -11.01 6.07
C TYR A 77 -3.48 -11.40 6.96
N ARG A 78 -3.67 -11.40 8.31
CA ARG A 78 -2.63 -11.76 9.26
C ARG A 78 -2.06 -13.15 9.00
N ASP A 79 -0.81 -13.34 9.37
CA ASP A 79 -0.14 -14.62 9.26
C ASP A 79 -0.60 -15.66 10.34
N GLU A 80 0.01 -16.84 10.33
CA GLU A 80 -0.27 -17.93 11.29
C GLU A 80 0.08 -17.56 12.74
N TYR A 81 0.92 -16.55 12.95
CA TYR A 81 1.29 -16.02 14.27
C TYR A 81 0.41 -14.85 14.72
N ASN A 82 -0.64 -14.53 13.95
CA ASN A 82 -1.51 -13.36 14.14
C ASN A 82 -0.76 -12.03 14.05
N LEU A 83 0.25 -11.94 13.19
CA LEU A 83 0.96 -10.70 12.91
C LEU A 83 0.53 -10.11 11.55
N VAL A 84 0.52 -8.79 11.48
CA VAL A 84 0.22 -8.03 10.26
C VAL A 84 1.50 -7.44 9.64
N ASP A 85 2.65 -7.68 10.27
CA ASP A 85 3.93 -7.08 10.02
C ASP A 85 4.36 -7.19 8.55
N SER A 86 4.41 -8.41 8.02
CA SER A 86 4.81 -8.66 6.64
C SER A 86 3.84 -8.03 5.64
N GLY A 87 2.54 -8.06 5.93
CA GLY A 87 1.53 -7.43 5.09
C GLY A 87 1.71 -5.92 4.99
N PHE A 88 1.96 -5.26 6.11
CA PHE A 88 2.23 -3.83 6.14
C PHE A 88 3.50 -3.47 5.34
N LEU A 89 4.61 -4.17 5.61
CA LEU A 89 5.89 -3.93 4.94
C LEU A 89 5.79 -4.19 3.42
N ASN A 90 5.15 -5.27 3.01
CA ASN A 90 4.93 -5.55 1.59
C ASN A 90 4.12 -4.45 0.89
N PHE A 91 3.10 -3.91 1.55
CA PHE A 91 2.32 -2.80 0.99
C PHE A 91 3.13 -1.50 0.95
N PHE A 92 3.84 -1.18 2.03
CA PHE A 92 4.78 -0.05 2.06
C PHE A 92 5.79 -0.14 0.91
N HIS A 93 6.41 -1.31 0.74
CA HIS A 93 7.38 -1.55 -0.33
C HIS A 93 6.78 -1.30 -1.72
N MET A 94 5.59 -1.85 -1.98
CA MET A 94 4.92 -1.66 -3.27
C MET A 94 4.57 -0.18 -3.55
N ILE A 95 4.10 0.56 -2.54
CA ILE A 95 3.83 2.00 -2.66
C ILE A 95 5.14 2.77 -2.89
N SER A 96 6.22 2.38 -2.21
CA SER A 96 7.54 2.98 -2.38
C SER A 96 8.09 2.77 -3.79
N LEU A 97 7.92 1.59 -4.38
CA LEU A 97 8.27 1.34 -5.78
C LEU A 97 7.48 2.23 -6.75
N ILE A 98 6.18 2.43 -6.51
CA ILE A 98 5.38 3.38 -7.30
C ILE A 98 5.99 4.78 -7.20
N LEU A 99 6.36 5.23 -6.01
CA LEU A 99 6.93 6.56 -5.78
C LEU A 99 8.32 6.70 -6.42
N VAL A 100 9.16 5.67 -6.37
CA VAL A 100 10.45 5.64 -7.10
C VAL A 100 10.24 5.90 -8.58
N TYR A 101 9.34 5.14 -9.22
CA TYR A 101 9.08 5.29 -10.66
C TYR A 101 8.34 6.58 -11.03
N LYS A 102 7.67 7.22 -10.08
CA LYS A 102 7.06 8.55 -10.26
C LYS A 102 8.01 9.70 -9.98
N SER A 103 9.16 9.44 -9.37
CA SER A 103 10.15 10.47 -9.09
C SER A 103 10.90 10.89 -10.39
N ASP A 104 11.41 12.12 -10.40
CA ASP A 104 12.31 12.57 -11.48
C ASP A 104 13.72 11.99 -11.36
N ARG A 105 13.98 11.20 -10.30
CA ARG A 105 15.28 10.59 -10.02
C ARG A 105 15.38 9.23 -10.70
N SER A 106 16.59 8.83 -11.06
CA SER A 106 16.82 7.50 -11.59
C SER A 106 16.52 6.43 -10.54
N SER A 107 15.87 5.33 -10.93
CA SER A 107 15.62 4.20 -10.03
C SER A 107 16.91 3.58 -9.48
N SER A 108 18.04 3.71 -10.21
CA SER A 108 19.37 3.28 -9.76
C SER A 108 19.92 4.06 -8.56
N GLU A 109 19.32 5.20 -8.22
CA GLU A 109 19.69 5.98 -7.04
C GLU A 109 19.08 5.43 -5.74
N PHE A 110 18.17 4.46 -5.84
CA PHE A 110 17.46 3.86 -4.72
C PHE A 110 17.95 2.43 -4.49
N ASP A 111 18.13 2.06 -3.24
CA ASP A 111 18.23 0.67 -2.86
C ASP A 111 16.81 0.10 -2.77
N LEU A 112 16.40 -0.60 -3.84
CA LEU A 112 15.03 -1.10 -3.97
C LEU A 112 14.75 -2.32 -3.06
N GLU A 113 15.76 -2.90 -2.44
CA GLU A 113 15.61 -4.05 -1.54
C GLU A 113 15.62 -3.64 -0.06
N ASP A 114 16.03 -2.40 0.25
CA ASP A 114 16.07 -1.87 1.62
C ASP A 114 14.94 -0.87 1.90
N ASP A 115 13.93 -1.34 2.63
CA ASP A 115 12.79 -0.53 3.03
C ASP A 115 13.16 0.68 3.89
N PHE A 116 14.21 0.62 4.69
CA PHE A 116 14.68 1.76 5.49
C PHE A 116 15.35 2.82 4.61
N SER A 117 16.13 2.41 3.62
CA SER A 117 16.69 3.32 2.63
C SER A 117 15.59 3.99 1.81
N LEU A 118 14.57 3.24 1.37
CA LEU A 118 13.41 3.78 0.68
C LEU A 118 12.65 4.78 1.55
N LEU A 119 12.45 4.44 2.82
CA LEU A 119 11.78 5.29 3.79
C LEU A 119 12.48 6.66 3.91
N GLU A 120 13.78 6.68 4.14
CA GLU A 120 14.52 7.93 4.30
C GLU A 120 14.54 8.75 3.00
N ARG A 121 14.77 8.11 1.85
CA ARG A 121 14.92 8.82 0.59
C ARG A 121 13.63 9.30 -0.04
N LEU A 122 12.51 8.61 0.20
CA LEU A 122 11.22 8.92 -0.42
C LEU A 122 10.30 9.75 0.47
N TYR A 123 10.41 9.63 1.79
CA TYR A 123 9.41 10.24 2.68
C TYR A 123 9.97 11.40 3.51
N LYS A 124 11.29 11.41 3.78
CA LYS A 124 11.92 12.52 4.52
C LYS A 124 11.80 13.82 3.73
N ASN A 125 11.17 14.82 4.32
CA ASN A 125 10.94 16.13 3.70
C ASN A 125 10.17 16.06 2.35
N GLN A 126 9.35 15.00 2.17
CA GLN A 126 8.56 14.77 0.97
C GLN A 126 7.06 14.65 1.32
N PRO A 127 6.38 15.75 1.70
CA PRO A 127 5.00 15.70 2.18
C PRO A 127 4.02 15.11 1.15
N LYS A 128 4.28 15.31 -0.14
CA LYS A 128 3.44 14.73 -1.21
C LYS A 128 3.48 13.21 -1.21
N ASN A 129 4.63 12.63 -0.94
CA ASN A 129 4.80 11.17 -0.88
C ASN A 129 4.14 10.59 0.37
N VAL A 130 4.25 11.30 1.50
CA VAL A 130 3.54 10.95 2.74
C VAL A 130 2.02 10.96 2.53
N VAL A 131 1.49 11.98 1.87
CA VAL A 131 0.06 12.07 1.54
C VAL A 131 -0.36 10.94 0.60
N PHE A 132 0.43 10.61 -0.42
CA PHE A 132 0.12 9.50 -1.32
C PHE A 132 0.09 8.16 -0.59
N PHE A 133 1.06 7.90 0.28
CA PHE A 133 1.11 6.71 1.12
C PHE A 133 -0.12 6.59 2.03
N GLU A 134 -0.47 7.68 2.73
CA GLU A 134 -1.65 7.74 3.58
C GLU A 134 -2.93 7.44 2.77
N GLN A 135 -3.09 8.11 1.63
CA GLN A 135 -4.26 7.91 0.75
C GLN A 135 -4.35 6.49 0.21
N ALA A 136 -3.22 5.83 -0.07
CA ALA A 136 -3.22 4.45 -0.55
C ALA A 136 -3.82 3.49 0.47
N PHE A 137 -3.47 3.61 1.76
CA PHE A 137 -4.10 2.85 2.83
C PHE A 137 -5.56 3.22 3.03
N ASP A 138 -5.85 4.53 3.08
CA ASP A 138 -7.21 5.04 3.32
C ASP A 138 -8.20 4.59 2.22
N CYS A 139 -7.73 4.45 0.98
CA CYS A 139 -8.55 3.87 -0.10
C CYS A 139 -9.01 2.45 0.25
N MET A 140 -8.14 1.61 0.78
CA MET A 140 -8.47 0.23 1.15
C MET A 140 -9.38 0.18 2.39
N VAL A 141 -9.11 1.02 3.39
CA VAL A 141 -9.98 1.19 4.56
C VAL A 141 -11.40 1.61 4.15
N ASN A 142 -11.50 2.55 3.21
CA ASN A 142 -12.79 3.02 2.70
C ASN A 142 -13.60 1.92 2.00
N ILE A 143 -12.94 1.02 1.23
CA ILE A 143 -13.60 -0.13 0.63
C ILE A 143 -14.15 -1.06 1.73
N GLN A 144 -13.32 -1.37 2.73
CA GLN A 144 -13.73 -2.22 3.85
C GLN A 144 -14.94 -1.65 4.61
N ASN A 145 -14.90 -0.36 4.93
CA ASN A 145 -15.95 0.31 5.70
C ASN A 145 -17.27 0.45 4.93
N LYS A 146 -17.23 0.67 3.61
CA LYS A 146 -18.45 0.75 2.79
C LYS A 146 -19.25 -0.54 2.82
N ALA A 147 -18.60 -1.68 2.80
CA ALA A 147 -19.27 -2.96 2.78
C ALA A 147 -19.77 -3.43 4.16
N GLN A 148 -19.12 -3.03 5.25
CA GLN A 148 -19.61 -3.30 6.60
C GLN A 148 -21.00 -2.69 6.85
N ARG A 149 -21.31 -1.58 6.18
CA ARG A 149 -22.64 -0.94 6.24
C ARG A 149 -23.75 -1.71 5.51
N SER A 150 -23.39 -2.67 4.65
CA SER A 150 -24.34 -3.45 3.85
C SER A 150 -24.68 -4.84 4.42
N ASN A 151 -24.36 -5.12 5.68
CA ASN A 151 -24.73 -6.36 6.41
C ASN A 151 -24.30 -7.69 5.74
N SER A 152 -23.34 -7.68 4.84
CA SER A 152 -22.82 -8.92 4.21
C SER A 152 -21.66 -9.46 5.05
N LEU A 153 -21.98 -10.24 6.07
CA LEU A 153 -21.07 -10.77 7.11
C LEU A 153 -20.16 -11.92 6.65
N ILE A 154 -20.28 -12.41 5.42
CA ILE A 154 -19.65 -13.69 5.03
C ILE A 154 -18.45 -13.52 4.07
N LEU A 155 -18.37 -12.42 3.34
CA LEU A 155 -17.32 -12.24 2.33
C LEU A 155 -16.45 -11.01 2.66
N ASN A 156 -15.15 -11.14 2.40
CA ASN A 156 -14.22 -10.04 2.54
C ASN A 156 -14.59 -8.90 1.56
N PRO A 157 -14.87 -7.68 2.05
CA PRO A 157 -15.28 -6.55 1.22
C PRO A 157 -14.29 -6.21 0.11
N ILE A 158 -13.00 -6.39 0.36
CA ILE A 158 -11.95 -6.11 -0.60
C ILE A 158 -11.95 -7.17 -1.71
N ASP A 159 -12.20 -8.44 -1.39
CA ASP A 159 -12.40 -9.49 -2.41
C ASP A 159 -13.60 -9.17 -3.30
N ILE A 160 -14.73 -8.75 -2.71
CA ILE A 160 -15.93 -8.36 -3.47
C ILE A 160 -15.61 -7.19 -4.41
N PHE A 161 -14.91 -6.18 -3.90
CA PHE A 161 -14.53 -5.01 -4.68
C PHE A 161 -13.72 -5.42 -5.91
N PHE A 162 -12.58 -6.09 -5.75
CA PHE A 162 -11.73 -6.47 -6.88
C PHE A 162 -12.44 -7.44 -7.83
N ASN A 163 -13.18 -8.42 -7.31
CA ASN A 163 -13.96 -9.38 -8.11
C ASN A 163 -15.12 -8.73 -8.87
N SER A 164 -15.56 -7.55 -8.47
CA SER A 164 -16.54 -6.79 -9.26
C SER A 164 -15.96 -6.20 -10.55
N TYR A 165 -14.65 -5.93 -10.57
CA TYR A 165 -13.95 -5.35 -11.74
C TYR A 165 -13.19 -6.39 -12.56
N LEU A 166 -12.61 -7.40 -11.91
CA LEU A 166 -11.66 -8.33 -12.50
C LEU A 166 -12.24 -9.74 -12.62
N SER A 167 -11.83 -10.45 -13.67
CA SER A 167 -12.12 -11.86 -13.87
C SER A 167 -10.94 -12.59 -14.53
N LYS A 168 -10.94 -13.92 -14.42
CA LYS A 168 -10.09 -14.81 -15.23
C LYS A 168 -10.88 -15.51 -16.32
N ASP A 169 -12.20 -15.38 -16.29
CA ASP A 169 -13.10 -15.97 -17.29
C ASP A 169 -13.36 -14.97 -18.44
N TYR A 170 -13.03 -15.39 -19.64
CA TYR A 170 -13.25 -14.63 -20.89
C TYR A 170 -14.73 -14.45 -21.24
N HIS A 171 -15.64 -15.23 -20.66
CA HIS A 171 -17.09 -15.12 -20.87
C HIS A 171 -17.74 -14.02 -20.02
N GLU A 172 -17.05 -13.51 -19.01
CA GLU A 172 -17.53 -12.41 -18.18
C GLU A 172 -17.23 -11.04 -18.84
N HIS A 173 -17.98 -10.70 -19.88
CA HIS A 173 -17.74 -9.50 -20.72
C HIS A 173 -17.87 -8.17 -19.97
N GLU A 174 -18.56 -8.13 -18.84
CA GLU A 174 -18.69 -6.93 -18.01
C GLU A 174 -17.44 -6.65 -17.17
N LYS A 175 -16.63 -7.67 -16.90
CA LYS A 175 -15.40 -7.56 -16.13
C LYS A 175 -14.17 -7.46 -17.02
N VAL A 176 -13.06 -7.05 -16.42
CA VAL A 176 -11.75 -6.96 -17.08
C VAL A 176 -11.02 -8.28 -16.87
N VAL A 177 -10.78 -9.01 -17.95
CA VAL A 177 -10.06 -10.28 -17.87
C VAL A 177 -8.56 -10.02 -17.72
N VAL A 178 -8.03 -10.34 -16.55
CA VAL A 178 -6.59 -10.17 -16.27
C VAL A 178 -5.75 -11.30 -16.88
N SER A 179 -4.47 -11.02 -17.04
CA SER A 179 -3.51 -12.01 -17.54
C SER A 179 -3.16 -13.04 -16.46
N GLN A 180 -2.53 -14.15 -16.87
CA GLN A 180 -2.06 -15.20 -15.97
C GLN A 180 -0.95 -14.73 -14.98
N GLN A 181 -0.31 -13.60 -15.26
CA GLN A 181 0.70 -12.99 -14.40
C GLN A 181 0.10 -12.51 -13.07
N ILE A 182 -1.19 -12.14 -13.08
CA ILE A 182 -1.94 -11.82 -11.85
C ILE A 182 -2.59 -13.12 -11.35
N THR A 183 -2.05 -13.68 -10.30
CA THR A 183 -2.50 -14.99 -9.78
C THR A 183 -3.73 -14.90 -8.87
N ASP A 184 -3.93 -13.77 -8.20
CA ASP A 184 -5.09 -13.47 -7.36
C ASP A 184 -5.84 -12.25 -7.91
N LEU A 185 -7.17 -12.31 -7.97
CA LEU A 185 -7.99 -11.16 -8.41
C LEU A 185 -8.00 -10.05 -7.37
N ASN A 186 -7.86 -10.38 -6.09
CA ASN A 186 -7.65 -9.38 -5.06
C ASN A 186 -6.21 -8.86 -5.10
N ILE A 187 -6.04 -7.74 -5.83
CA ILE A 187 -4.72 -7.12 -6.02
C ILE A 187 -4.08 -6.74 -4.69
N PHE A 188 -4.86 -6.22 -3.74
CA PHE A 188 -4.37 -5.85 -2.42
C PHE A 188 -3.83 -7.06 -1.65
N LYS A 189 -4.59 -8.17 -1.59
CA LYS A 189 -4.16 -9.42 -0.97
C LYS A 189 -2.89 -9.96 -1.62
N GLY A 190 -2.81 -9.94 -2.95
CA GLY A 190 -1.61 -10.38 -3.68
C GLY A 190 -0.35 -9.60 -3.29
N VAL A 191 -0.50 -8.30 -2.99
CA VAL A 191 0.59 -7.48 -2.45
C VAL A 191 0.91 -7.87 -1.00
N LEU A 192 -0.09 -7.91 -0.11
CA LEU A 192 0.11 -8.18 1.32
C LEU A 192 0.79 -9.52 1.59
N THR A 193 0.45 -10.54 0.82
CA THR A 193 1.06 -11.89 0.94
C THR A 193 2.43 -12.00 0.29
N GLY A 194 2.96 -10.92 -0.28
CA GLY A 194 4.23 -10.90 -0.98
C GLY A 194 4.22 -11.63 -2.33
N ALA A 195 3.07 -12.11 -2.82
CA ALA A 195 2.96 -12.76 -4.12
C ALA A 195 3.38 -11.80 -5.26
N ALA A 196 2.98 -10.54 -5.13
CA ALA A 196 3.31 -9.48 -6.07
C ALA A 196 4.81 -9.13 -6.11
N LEU A 197 5.52 -9.30 -5.01
CA LEU A 197 6.95 -8.97 -4.91
C LEU A 197 7.86 -10.10 -5.40
N ARG A 198 7.36 -11.34 -5.39
CA ARG A 198 8.14 -12.51 -5.81
C ARG A 198 8.20 -12.73 -7.32
N LYS A 199 7.13 -12.37 -8.03
CA LYS A 199 7.05 -12.62 -9.47
C LYS A 199 6.10 -11.64 -10.14
N ASN A 200 6.49 -11.17 -11.32
CA ASN A 200 5.68 -10.24 -12.13
C ASN A 200 5.34 -8.93 -11.39
N THR A 201 6.26 -8.43 -10.57
CA THR A 201 6.08 -7.25 -9.72
C THR A 201 5.54 -6.05 -10.49
N THR A 202 6.05 -5.80 -11.70
CA THR A 202 5.61 -4.68 -12.55
C THR A 202 4.14 -4.78 -12.95
N TYR A 203 3.63 -5.99 -13.22
CA TYR A 203 2.20 -6.19 -13.52
C TYR A 203 1.32 -5.87 -12.32
N TRP A 204 1.69 -6.36 -11.14
CA TRP A 204 0.98 -6.08 -9.89
C TRP A 204 1.02 -4.61 -9.54
N LEU A 205 2.18 -3.98 -9.71
CA LEU A 205 2.38 -2.56 -9.46
C LEU A 205 1.47 -1.70 -10.34
N ILE A 206 1.44 -1.96 -11.65
CA ILE A 206 0.60 -1.22 -12.59
C ILE A 206 -0.89 -1.43 -12.28
N MET A 207 -1.29 -2.66 -11.95
CA MET A 207 -2.67 -2.94 -11.57
C MET A 207 -3.05 -2.22 -10.28
N LEU A 208 -2.23 -2.32 -9.22
CA LEU A 208 -2.45 -1.58 -7.97
C LEU A 208 -2.53 -0.08 -8.22
N TYR A 209 -1.58 0.47 -8.97
CA TYR A 209 -1.55 1.90 -9.29
C TYR A 209 -2.81 2.36 -10.03
N SER A 210 -3.29 1.57 -11.01
CA SER A 210 -4.54 1.86 -11.72
C SER A 210 -5.74 1.98 -10.78
N PHE A 211 -5.86 1.06 -9.82
CA PHE A 211 -6.92 1.12 -8.82
C PHE A 211 -6.75 2.28 -7.84
N LEU A 212 -5.52 2.58 -7.40
CA LEU A 212 -5.27 3.72 -6.51
C LEU A 212 -5.62 5.04 -7.19
N ILE A 213 -5.22 5.26 -8.45
CA ILE A 213 -5.61 6.47 -9.20
C ILE A 213 -7.14 6.59 -9.26
N TYR A 214 -7.84 5.51 -9.60
CA TYR A 214 -9.30 5.50 -9.65
C TYR A 214 -9.93 5.84 -8.30
N LEU A 215 -9.47 5.17 -7.22
CA LEU A 215 -10.01 5.36 -5.88
C LEU A 215 -9.76 6.76 -5.32
N MET A 216 -8.58 7.33 -5.58
CA MET A 216 -8.24 8.70 -5.19
C MET A 216 -9.00 9.76 -5.98
N ASN A 217 -9.59 9.38 -7.14
CA ASN A 217 -10.39 10.24 -8.01
C ASN A 217 -11.81 9.71 -8.22
N TYR A 218 -12.34 8.96 -7.26
CA TYR A 218 -13.61 8.26 -7.36
C TYR A 218 -14.78 9.19 -7.74
N ASP A 219 -14.78 10.42 -7.23
CA ASP A 219 -15.83 11.40 -7.52
C ASP A 219 -15.78 11.95 -8.95
N LYS A 220 -14.64 11.80 -9.64
CA LYS A 220 -14.39 12.34 -10.98
C LYS A 220 -14.52 11.28 -12.08
N ILE A 221 -14.36 10.00 -11.74
CA ILE A 221 -14.31 8.90 -12.71
C ILE A 221 -15.50 7.97 -12.48
N LYS A 222 -16.40 7.88 -13.44
CA LYS A 222 -17.52 6.94 -13.36
C LYS A 222 -17.00 5.50 -13.45
N GLU A 223 -17.65 4.60 -12.74
CA GLU A 223 -17.28 3.18 -12.69
C GLU A 223 -17.20 2.53 -14.08
N MET A 224 -18.15 2.81 -14.97
CA MET A 224 -18.16 2.30 -16.34
C MET A 224 -16.96 2.78 -17.16
N ASP A 225 -16.56 4.05 -16.96
CA ASP A 225 -15.39 4.61 -17.63
C ASP A 225 -14.11 3.99 -17.09
N PHE A 226 -14.01 3.81 -15.77
CA PHE A 226 -12.89 3.11 -15.18
C PHE A 226 -12.75 1.68 -15.73
N ARG A 227 -13.84 0.91 -15.82
CA ARG A 227 -13.81 -0.45 -16.40
C ARG A 227 -13.27 -0.45 -17.84
N ARG A 228 -13.70 0.50 -18.68
CA ARG A 228 -13.21 0.63 -20.06
C ARG A 228 -11.72 0.96 -20.09
N ARG A 229 -11.28 1.94 -19.29
CA ARG A 229 -9.89 2.40 -19.20
C ARG A 229 -8.97 1.32 -18.64
N LEU A 230 -9.41 0.62 -17.59
CA LEU A 230 -8.68 -0.52 -17.04
C LEU A 230 -8.50 -1.65 -18.06
N ARG A 231 -9.50 -1.88 -18.92
CA ARG A 231 -9.40 -2.86 -20.01
C ARG A 231 -8.32 -2.49 -21.02
N VAL A 232 -8.15 -1.19 -21.31
CA VAL A 232 -7.05 -0.70 -22.15
C VAL A 232 -5.70 -0.98 -21.49
N VAL A 233 -5.54 -0.63 -20.21
CA VAL A 233 -4.29 -0.89 -19.45
C VAL A 233 -3.95 -2.39 -19.47
N VAL A 234 -4.92 -3.27 -19.19
CA VAL A 234 -4.69 -4.72 -19.18
C VAL A 234 -4.31 -5.24 -20.57
N ASN A 235 -4.91 -4.71 -21.64
CA ASN A 235 -4.56 -5.09 -23.02
C ASN A 235 -3.14 -4.64 -23.38
N LEU A 236 -2.73 -3.44 -22.97
CA LEU A 236 -1.35 -2.98 -23.14
C LEU A 236 -0.37 -3.89 -22.40
N LEU A 237 -0.65 -4.23 -21.13
CA LEU A 237 0.16 -5.16 -20.35
C LEU A 237 0.30 -6.54 -21.01
N LYS A 238 -0.75 -7.05 -21.65
CA LYS A 238 -0.73 -8.35 -22.34
C LYS A 238 0.14 -8.33 -23.59
N ASN A 239 0.14 -7.23 -24.33
CA ASN A 239 0.77 -7.13 -25.64
C ASN A 239 2.18 -6.52 -25.60
N SER A 240 2.55 -5.85 -24.51
CA SER A 240 3.82 -5.12 -24.39
C SER A 240 4.76 -5.78 -23.37
N ARG A 241 4.88 -7.11 -23.37
CA ARG A 241 5.65 -7.88 -22.37
C ARG A 241 7.09 -7.41 -22.19
N ASN A 242 7.76 -7.03 -23.27
CA ASN A 242 9.17 -6.61 -23.25
C ASN A 242 9.34 -5.18 -22.75
N GLU A 243 8.27 -4.39 -22.67
CA GLU A 243 8.30 -3.00 -22.29
C GLU A 243 7.92 -2.77 -20.81
N VAL A 244 7.35 -3.79 -20.19
CA VAL A 244 6.93 -3.78 -18.77
C VAL A 244 8.01 -4.40 -17.87
N VAL A 245 9.08 -4.90 -18.45
CA VAL A 245 10.19 -5.48 -17.67
C VAL A 245 11.06 -4.35 -17.12
N ASP A 246 11.20 -4.31 -15.80
CA ASP A 246 12.22 -3.51 -15.15
C ASP A 246 13.58 -4.18 -15.40
N THR A 247 14.34 -3.64 -16.33
CA THR A 247 15.73 -4.03 -16.54
C THR A 247 16.63 -2.88 -16.10
N PRO A 248 17.13 -2.90 -14.86
CA PRO A 248 17.95 -1.81 -14.33
C PRO A 248 19.22 -1.52 -15.16
N ASN A 249 19.66 -2.51 -15.95
CA ASN A 249 20.93 -2.50 -16.67
C ASN A 249 20.80 -2.73 -18.18
N GLY A 250 19.63 -2.61 -18.78
CA GLY A 250 19.46 -2.78 -20.22
C GLY A 250 19.65 -1.47 -20.99
N ASP A 251 20.18 -1.56 -22.24
CA ASP A 251 20.38 -0.42 -23.15
C ASP A 251 19.08 0.38 -23.48
N ALA A 252 17.92 -0.13 -23.10
CA ALA A 252 16.62 0.49 -23.32
C ALA A 252 16.15 1.41 -22.20
N GLY A 253 16.91 1.54 -21.11
CA GLY A 253 16.53 2.34 -19.94
C GLY A 253 15.31 1.76 -19.17
N ASN A 254 15.10 2.25 -17.96
CA ASN A 254 13.92 1.87 -17.18
C ASN A 254 12.67 2.57 -17.76
N ARG A 255 11.75 1.80 -18.35
CA ARG A 255 10.51 2.32 -18.97
C ARG A 255 9.37 2.51 -17.97
N MET A 256 9.52 2.07 -16.72
CA MET A 256 8.46 2.15 -15.72
C MET A 256 7.96 3.58 -15.44
N PRO A 257 8.81 4.63 -15.39
CA PRO A 257 8.33 6.00 -15.25
C PRO A 257 7.39 6.43 -16.39
N ALA A 258 7.71 6.06 -17.64
CA ALA A 258 6.87 6.35 -18.81
C ALA A 258 5.56 5.53 -18.75
N ASN A 259 5.67 4.25 -18.40
CA ASN A 259 4.51 3.37 -18.26
C ASN A 259 3.53 3.88 -17.19
N LEU A 260 4.01 4.32 -16.03
CA LEU A 260 3.13 4.86 -14.98
C LEU A 260 2.45 6.16 -15.42
N ARG A 261 3.16 7.06 -16.12
CA ARG A 261 2.54 8.27 -16.70
C ARG A 261 1.46 7.93 -17.71
N GLN A 262 1.67 6.95 -18.57
CA GLN A 262 0.65 6.50 -19.52
C GLN A 262 -0.55 5.90 -18.81
N VAL A 263 -0.34 5.05 -17.80
CA VAL A 263 -1.42 4.48 -16.98
C VAL A 263 -2.24 5.59 -16.30
N GLU A 264 -1.57 6.58 -15.75
CA GLU A 264 -2.21 7.74 -15.10
C GLU A 264 -3.09 8.50 -16.11
N ASN A 265 -2.58 8.79 -17.31
CA ASN A 265 -3.32 9.46 -18.37
C ASN A 265 -4.53 8.63 -18.81
N ILE A 266 -4.35 7.32 -19.06
CA ILE A 266 -5.45 6.44 -19.47
C ILE A 266 -6.55 6.43 -18.39
N ILE A 267 -6.18 6.27 -17.12
CA ILE A 267 -7.17 6.18 -16.04
C ILE A 267 -7.86 7.53 -15.79
N LEU A 268 -7.15 8.66 -15.85
CA LEU A 268 -7.73 9.97 -15.58
C LEU A 268 -8.54 10.54 -16.75
N SER A 269 -7.98 10.53 -17.98
CA SER A 269 -8.59 11.18 -19.15
C SER A 269 -9.20 10.20 -20.13
N GLY A 270 -8.78 8.94 -20.15
CA GLY A 270 -9.08 7.96 -21.18
C GLY A 270 -8.27 8.14 -22.44
N GLU A 271 -7.33 9.07 -22.46
CA GLU A 271 -6.44 9.32 -23.58
C GLU A 271 -5.21 8.41 -23.48
N ILE A 272 -4.83 7.83 -24.60
CA ILE A 272 -3.53 7.18 -24.76
C ILE A 272 -2.61 8.30 -25.23
N ALA A 273 -1.62 8.66 -24.41
CA ALA A 273 -0.60 9.61 -24.84
C ALA A 273 0.08 9.02 -26.07
N ASP A 274 0.03 9.75 -27.19
CA ASP A 274 0.74 9.38 -28.39
C ASP A 274 2.20 9.12 -28.04
N SER A 275 2.68 7.99 -28.51
CA SER A 275 4.05 7.52 -28.31
C SER A 275 5.05 8.61 -28.74
N ILE A 276 5.84 9.03 -27.80
CA ILE A 276 7.08 9.79 -28.07
C ILE A 276 8.16 8.83 -28.55
#